data_48faed141c56290afdd1f11e640a320d
#
_entry.id   48faed141c56290afdd1f11e640a320d
#
_cell.length_a   1.000
_cell.length_b   1.000
_cell.length_c   1.000
_cell.angle_alpha   90.00
_cell.angle_beta   90.00
_cell.angle_gamma   90.00
#
_symmetry.space_group_name_H-M   'P 1'
#
loop_
_entity.id
_entity.type
_entity.pdbx_description
1 polymer ?
#
loop_
_entity_poly.entity_id
_entity_poly.type
_entity_poly.pdbx_seq_one_letter_code
_entity_poly.pdbx_strand_id
1 'polypeptide(L)'
;SYGKRYLVSNSSQGQILSYDVINDELDVFASGVGSGPHGLEVVGEVLFACSGSRLKAYNLVTEEQTVNVNLGASFANGITHKGNNVFVTDFSGKDIFRYNILSGNFNMYIENLPKTPNGIFYDDIEDRLLVVCWGNNAPIYEINMTDSSYSIVANTNLGNCDGISMDNNGDFYVSAWSNNTISKFNSNFSGNSTVVVANMSSPADIYYNRATDTLAIPNSGNNTVVFVSFGTNINSYMCVDEGCVELSNADGDYATLEDCEAECQTTGIEENEMRTSLFYPNPIMNGETITVKPTEMIVLYTIQGQKVFEKELKNNFSFNLPYLKNGFYLLQTSEELGKILIQ
;
A
#
# COMPACT_ATOMS: atom_id res chain seq x y z
N SER A 1 2.63 -0.21 -1.43
CA SER A 1 1.69 -0.68 -2.47
C SER A 1 0.29 -0.75 -1.90
N TYR A 2 -0.71 -0.54 -2.73
CA TYR A 2 -2.12 -0.68 -2.37
C TYR A 2 -2.73 -1.76 -3.26
N GLY A 3 -3.12 -2.87 -2.67
CA GLY A 3 -3.48 -4.06 -3.43
C GLY A 3 -2.31 -4.51 -4.31
N LYS A 4 -2.54 -4.66 -5.61
CA LYS A 4 -1.52 -5.01 -6.61
C LYS A 4 -0.97 -3.78 -7.37
N ARG A 5 -1.11 -2.57 -6.81
CA ARG A 5 -0.71 -1.31 -7.43
C ARG A 5 0.44 -0.65 -6.70
N TYR A 6 1.32 -0.01 -7.44
CA TYR A 6 2.33 0.89 -6.93
C TYR A 6 1.90 2.34 -7.16
N LEU A 7 2.04 3.17 -6.12
CA LEU A 7 1.80 4.60 -6.21
C LEU A 7 3.13 5.31 -6.40
N VAL A 8 3.21 6.18 -7.38
CA VAL A 8 4.46 6.82 -7.82
C VAL A 8 4.30 8.33 -7.89
N SER A 9 5.23 9.04 -7.26
CA SER A 9 5.30 10.50 -7.34
C SER A 9 5.76 10.96 -8.71
N ASN A 10 4.92 11.68 -9.44
CA ASN A 10 5.26 12.39 -10.67
C ASN A 10 5.42 13.89 -10.36
N SER A 11 6.52 14.22 -9.69
CA SER A 11 6.74 15.54 -9.08
C SER A 11 6.71 16.69 -10.09
N SER A 12 7.25 16.48 -11.29
CA SER A 12 7.30 17.51 -12.34
C SER A 12 5.92 17.90 -12.86
N GLN A 13 4.93 17.02 -12.77
CA GLN A 13 3.56 17.23 -13.22
C GLN A 13 2.60 17.52 -12.06
N GLY A 14 3.07 17.46 -10.82
CA GLY A 14 2.21 17.58 -9.63
C GLY A 14 1.15 16.51 -9.56
N GLN A 15 1.53 15.26 -9.89
CA GLN A 15 0.63 14.11 -9.96
C GLN A 15 1.13 12.96 -9.07
N ILE A 16 0.21 12.12 -8.64
CA ILE A 16 0.48 10.77 -8.15
C ILE A 16 -0.04 9.81 -9.19
N LEU A 17 0.81 8.89 -9.63
CA LEU A 17 0.44 7.84 -10.59
C LEU A 17 0.15 6.54 -9.84
N SER A 18 -0.70 5.71 -10.41
CA SER A 18 -1.03 4.37 -9.96
C SER A 18 -0.65 3.37 -11.05
N TYR A 19 0.29 2.49 -10.77
CA TYR A 19 0.72 1.43 -11.69
C TYR A 19 0.21 0.07 -11.23
N ASP A 20 -0.63 -0.55 -12.04
CA ASP A 20 -1.12 -1.91 -11.86
C ASP A 20 -0.14 -2.89 -12.53
N VAL A 21 0.57 -3.68 -11.71
CA VAL A 21 1.60 -4.62 -12.21
C VAL A 21 1.03 -5.83 -12.93
N ILE A 22 -0.27 -6.14 -12.73
CA ILE A 22 -0.89 -7.30 -13.35
C ILE A 22 -1.34 -6.99 -14.76
N ASN A 23 -1.99 -5.83 -14.91
CA ASN A 23 -2.56 -5.41 -16.18
C ASN A 23 -1.57 -4.56 -17.00
N ASP A 24 -0.39 -4.23 -16.43
CA ASP A 24 0.60 -3.29 -17.02
C ASP A 24 -0.06 -1.94 -17.38
N GLU A 25 -0.91 -1.42 -16.47
CA GLU A 25 -1.65 -0.19 -16.68
C GLU A 25 -1.14 0.92 -15.76
N LEU A 26 -0.94 2.10 -16.34
CA LEU A 26 -0.51 3.31 -15.62
C LEU A 26 -1.58 4.37 -15.70
N ASP A 27 -2.16 4.73 -14.56
CA ASP A 27 -3.20 5.73 -14.41
C ASP A 27 -2.76 6.92 -13.57
N VAL A 28 -3.48 8.03 -13.66
CA VAL A 28 -3.33 9.17 -12.76
C VAL A 28 -4.27 8.97 -11.57
N PHE A 29 -3.70 8.66 -10.40
CA PHE A 29 -4.44 8.57 -9.14
C PHE A 29 -4.87 9.96 -8.62
N ALA A 30 -3.97 10.95 -8.64
CA ALA A 30 -4.29 12.31 -8.23
C ALA A 30 -3.52 13.34 -9.06
N SER A 31 -4.17 14.46 -9.36
CA SER A 31 -3.57 15.59 -10.07
C SER A 31 -3.71 16.89 -9.26
N GLY A 32 -2.92 17.92 -9.60
CA GLY A 32 -2.93 19.18 -8.87
C GLY A 32 -2.43 19.05 -7.43
N VAL A 33 -1.56 18.07 -7.19
CA VAL A 33 -1.00 17.82 -5.84
C VAL A 33 -0.13 19.00 -5.37
N GLY A 34 0.36 19.82 -6.30
CA GLY A 34 1.13 21.03 -6.01
C GLY A 34 2.62 20.82 -6.21
N SER A 35 3.45 21.48 -5.40
CA SER A 35 4.92 21.42 -5.49
C SER A 35 5.42 20.06 -4.95
N GLY A 36 5.70 19.15 -5.80
CA GLY A 36 5.86 17.72 -5.61
C GLY A 36 4.73 16.98 -6.35
N PRO A 37 4.25 15.82 -5.90
CA PRO A 37 4.58 15.12 -4.64
C PRO A 37 6.02 14.56 -4.59
N HIS A 38 6.51 14.37 -3.36
CA HIS A 38 7.79 13.70 -3.09
C HIS A 38 7.52 12.36 -2.38
N GLY A 39 7.80 12.23 -1.10
CA GLY A 39 7.54 11.00 -0.35
C GLY A 39 6.04 10.65 -0.30
N LEU A 40 5.74 9.37 -0.42
CA LEU A 40 4.41 8.79 -0.35
C LEU A 40 4.36 7.71 0.73
N GLU A 41 3.29 7.69 1.54
CA GLU A 41 3.10 6.69 2.59
C GLU A 41 1.65 6.25 2.69
N VAL A 42 1.42 4.95 2.71
CA VAL A 42 0.08 4.36 2.84
C VAL A 42 -0.17 3.94 4.28
N VAL A 43 -1.24 4.45 4.87
CA VAL A 43 -1.69 4.09 6.21
C VAL A 43 -3.15 3.63 6.15
N GLY A 44 -3.38 2.32 6.19
CA GLY A 44 -4.70 1.75 5.95
C GLY A 44 -5.23 2.10 4.56
N GLU A 45 -6.37 2.76 4.48
CA GLU A 45 -6.98 3.20 3.22
C GLU A 45 -6.65 4.66 2.86
N VAL A 46 -5.60 5.22 3.44
CA VAL A 46 -5.22 6.62 3.22
C VAL A 46 -3.78 6.71 2.69
N LEU A 47 -3.62 7.40 1.58
CA LEU A 47 -2.32 7.76 1.02
C LEU A 47 -1.93 9.16 1.52
N PHE A 48 -0.81 9.26 2.22
CA PHE A 48 -0.17 10.52 2.57
C PHE A 48 0.89 10.90 1.54
N ALA A 49 1.03 12.21 1.26
CA ALA A 49 1.98 12.75 0.29
C ALA A 49 2.61 14.06 0.79
N CYS A 50 3.92 14.15 0.68
CA CYS A 50 4.67 15.39 0.89
C CYS A 50 4.54 16.31 -0.32
N SER A 51 4.15 17.58 -0.13
CA SER A 51 3.99 18.54 -1.21
C SER A 51 4.37 19.97 -0.79
N GLY A 52 5.56 20.41 -1.17
CA GLY A 52 6.09 21.70 -0.78
C GLY A 52 6.22 21.83 0.75
N SER A 53 5.46 22.77 1.35
CA SER A 53 5.41 22.93 2.82
C SER A 53 4.34 22.09 3.50
N ARG A 54 3.65 21.21 2.77
CA ARG A 54 2.38 20.62 3.21
C ARG A 54 2.44 19.10 3.26
N LEU A 55 1.64 18.55 4.17
CA LEU A 55 1.21 17.16 4.17
C LEU A 55 -0.20 17.09 3.60
N LYS A 56 -0.38 16.28 2.58
CA LYS A 56 -1.67 15.99 1.97
C LYS A 56 -2.03 14.52 2.19
N ALA A 57 -3.31 14.20 2.17
CA ALA A 57 -3.75 12.82 2.16
C ALA A 57 -4.95 12.62 1.25
N TYR A 58 -5.08 11.40 0.73
CA TYR A 58 -6.12 10.98 -0.20
C TYR A 58 -6.69 9.64 0.25
N ASN A 59 -8.00 9.48 0.13
CA ASN A 59 -8.61 8.17 0.31
C ASN A 59 -8.27 7.30 -0.90
N LEU A 60 -7.78 6.09 -0.69
CA LEU A 60 -7.34 5.18 -1.76
C LEU A 60 -8.49 4.59 -2.59
N VAL A 61 -9.72 4.62 -2.06
CA VAL A 61 -10.91 4.08 -2.72
C VAL A 61 -11.66 5.16 -3.51
N THR A 62 -11.86 6.35 -2.88
CA THR A 62 -12.61 7.45 -3.52
C THR A 62 -11.71 8.42 -4.27
N GLU A 63 -10.38 8.33 -4.08
CA GLU A 63 -9.36 9.21 -4.62
C GLU A 63 -9.50 10.69 -4.17
N GLU A 64 -10.42 10.95 -3.24
CA GLU A 64 -10.67 12.29 -2.72
C GLU A 64 -9.59 12.73 -1.74
N GLN A 65 -9.19 14.00 -1.83
CA GLN A 65 -8.27 14.60 -0.87
C GLN A 65 -8.96 14.79 0.49
N THR A 66 -8.42 14.16 1.53
CA THR A 66 -8.97 14.18 2.89
C THR A 66 -8.18 15.06 3.86
N VAL A 67 -6.88 15.29 3.59
CA VAL A 67 -5.99 16.13 4.40
C VAL A 67 -5.24 17.12 3.51
N ASN A 68 -5.07 18.34 4.03
CA ASN A 68 -4.23 19.38 3.40
C ASN A 68 -3.71 20.33 4.47
N VAL A 69 -2.71 19.90 5.22
CA VAL A 69 -2.14 20.63 6.36
C VAL A 69 -0.84 21.31 5.96
N ASN A 70 -0.72 22.59 6.25
CA ASN A 70 0.55 23.30 6.12
C ASN A 70 1.40 23.05 7.37
N LEU A 71 2.46 22.26 7.23
CA LEU A 71 3.41 21.97 8.31
C LEU A 71 4.34 23.15 8.60
N GLY A 72 4.46 24.10 7.65
CA GLY A 72 5.46 25.15 7.70
C GLY A 72 6.86 24.66 7.29
N ALA A 73 6.96 23.45 6.74
CA ALA A 73 8.20 22.92 6.21
C ALA A 73 8.74 23.79 5.09
N SER A 74 10.06 23.91 4.99
CA SER A 74 10.71 24.56 3.86
C SER A 74 10.67 23.68 2.61
N PHE A 75 10.79 22.35 2.80
CA PHE A 75 10.67 21.36 1.75
C PHE A 75 10.36 19.98 2.37
N ALA A 76 9.07 19.67 2.51
CA ALA A 76 8.61 18.34 2.97
C ALA A 76 8.99 17.28 1.92
N ASN A 77 9.73 16.24 2.34
CA ASN A 77 10.32 15.29 1.42
C ASN A 77 10.03 13.83 1.80
N GLY A 78 10.83 13.20 2.65
CA GLY A 78 10.60 11.82 3.06
C GLY A 78 9.44 11.69 4.05
N ILE A 79 8.81 10.53 4.07
CA ILE A 79 7.64 10.26 4.90
C ILE A 79 7.60 8.79 5.34
N THR A 80 7.19 8.55 6.56
CA THR A 80 6.90 7.22 7.11
C THR A 80 5.88 7.32 8.23
N HIS A 81 5.38 6.19 8.76
CA HIS A 81 4.45 6.20 9.88
C HIS A 81 4.76 5.14 10.93
N LYS A 82 4.30 5.41 12.17
CA LYS A 82 4.14 4.43 13.24
C LYS A 82 2.76 4.59 13.86
N GLY A 83 1.91 3.59 13.69
CA GLY A 83 0.53 3.66 14.15
C GLY A 83 -0.19 4.88 13.59
N ASN A 84 -0.71 5.73 14.46
CA ASN A 84 -1.42 6.94 14.06
C ASN A 84 -0.52 8.19 13.90
N ASN A 85 0.79 8.05 13.94
CA ASN A 85 1.73 9.15 13.76
C ASN A 85 2.46 9.03 12.43
N VAL A 86 2.35 10.06 11.61
CA VAL A 86 3.09 10.23 10.37
C VAL A 86 4.28 11.15 10.64
N PHE A 87 5.46 10.76 10.18
CA PHE A 87 6.69 11.52 10.31
C PHE A 87 7.15 12.01 8.94
N VAL A 88 7.50 13.30 8.85
CA VAL A 88 7.86 13.96 7.60
C VAL A 88 9.18 14.68 7.78
N THR A 89 10.15 14.42 6.91
CA THR A 89 11.40 15.19 6.89
C THR A 89 11.23 16.53 6.19
N ASP A 90 11.77 17.59 6.76
CA ASP A 90 12.02 18.86 6.06
C ASP A 90 13.44 18.90 5.54
N PHE A 91 13.61 18.62 4.28
CA PHE A 91 14.91 18.57 3.62
C PHE A 91 15.69 19.89 3.78
N SER A 92 15.06 21.02 3.54
CA SER A 92 15.72 22.34 3.61
C SER A 92 15.77 22.91 5.01
N GLY A 93 14.74 22.67 5.83
CA GLY A 93 14.67 23.08 7.23
C GLY A 93 15.57 22.26 8.14
N LYS A 94 15.89 21.04 7.76
CA LYS A 94 16.63 20.04 8.56
C LYS A 94 15.89 19.60 9.83
N ASP A 95 14.59 19.52 9.71
CA ASP A 95 13.69 19.17 10.79
C ASP A 95 12.93 17.87 10.46
N ILE A 96 12.26 17.32 11.47
CA ILE A 96 11.28 16.24 11.27
C ILE A 96 9.99 16.66 11.97
N PHE A 97 8.89 16.65 11.22
CA PHE A 97 7.55 16.89 11.74
C PHE A 97 6.87 15.57 12.10
N ARG A 98 6.00 15.61 13.10
CA ARG A 98 5.08 14.54 13.45
C ARG A 98 3.65 15.03 13.32
N TYR A 99 2.85 14.34 12.54
CA TYR A 99 1.42 14.57 12.38
C TYR A 99 0.63 13.40 12.97
N ASN A 100 -0.37 13.67 13.79
CA ASN A 100 -1.24 12.64 14.34
C ASN A 100 -2.54 12.55 13.56
N ILE A 101 -2.81 11.39 12.98
CA ILE A 101 -3.94 11.14 12.06
C ILE A 101 -5.28 11.32 12.76
N LEU A 102 -5.40 10.89 14.04
CA LEU A 102 -6.67 10.92 14.76
C LEU A 102 -7.07 12.33 15.20
N SER A 103 -6.10 13.13 15.67
CA SER A 103 -6.37 14.47 16.16
C SER A 103 -6.23 15.56 15.10
N GLY A 104 -5.55 15.27 13.97
CA GLY A 104 -5.19 16.26 12.98
C GLY A 104 -4.10 17.25 13.42
N ASN A 105 -3.54 17.07 14.62
CA ASN A 105 -2.51 17.96 15.16
C ASN A 105 -1.12 17.54 14.66
N PHE A 106 -0.23 18.51 14.55
CA PHE A 106 1.17 18.27 14.25
C PHE A 106 2.10 19.10 15.13
N ASN A 107 3.34 18.66 15.25
CA ASN A 107 4.40 19.38 15.95
C ASN A 107 5.75 19.09 15.31
N MET A 108 6.72 19.94 15.56
CA MET A 108 8.12 19.65 15.34
C MET A 108 8.52 18.48 16.25
N TYR A 109 9.07 17.41 15.66
CA TYR A 109 9.50 16.21 16.39
C TYR A 109 11.00 16.22 16.66
N ILE A 110 11.79 16.56 15.64
CA ILE A 110 13.23 16.82 15.73
C ILE A 110 13.52 18.17 15.09
N GLU A 111 14.38 18.96 15.71
CA GLU A 111 14.79 20.27 15.20
C GLU A 111 16.30 20.29 14.90
N ASN A 112 16.68 20.97 13.83
CA ASN A 112 18.06 21.31 13.49
C ASN A 112 19.00 20.09 13.40
N LEU A 113 18.62 19.05 12.65
CA LEU A 113 19.53 17.94 12.37
C LEU A 113 20.85 18.47 11.75
N PRO A 114 22.00 17.93 12.13
CA PRO A 114 23.30 18.41 11.62
C PRO A 114 23.46 18.25 10.11
N LYS A 115 22.81 17.25 9.53
CA LYS A 115 22.79 16.96 8.09
C LYS A 115 21.38 17.09 7.54
N THR A 116 21.28 17.35 6.25
CA THR A 116 20.02 17.47 5.54
C THR A 116 19.31 16.12 5.50
N PRO A 117 18.18 15.92 6.20
CA PRO A 117 17.41 14.68 6.16
C PRO A 117 16.72 14.56 4.81
N ASN A 118 16.66 13.35 4.28
CA ASN A 118 15.96 13.04 3.05
C ASN A 118 14.94 11.92 3.30
N GLY A 119 15.14 10.70 2.85
CA GLY A 119 14.28 9.58 3.15
C GLY A 119 14.25 9.25 4.64
N ILE A 120 13.11 8.78 5.10
CA ILE A 120 12.85 8.35 6.48
C ILE A 120 12.08 7.04 6.47
N PHE A 121 12.44 6.13 7.35
CA PHE A 121 11.82 4.80 7.44
C PHE A 121 11.59 4.43 8.91
N TYR A 122 10.42 3.87 9.21
CA TYR A 122 10.16 3.27 10.51
C TYR A 122 10.57 1.80 10.50
N ASP A 123 11.58 1.48 11.30
CA ASP A 123 12.05 0.12 11.57
C ASP A 123 11.14 -0.49 12.65
N ASP A 124 10.25 -1.38 12.23
CA ASP A 124 9.27 -2.05 13.07
C ASP A 124 9.86 -3.21 13.89
N ILE A 125 11.10 -3.61 13.62
CA ILE A 125 11.83 -4.64 14.37
C ILE A 125 12.48 -4.03 15.62
N GLU A 126 13.20 -2.92 15.44
CA GLU A 126 13.97 -2.27 16.53
C GLU A 126 13.26 -1.05 17.13
N ASP A 127 12.03 -0.74 16.67
CA ASP A 127 11.20 0.38 17.12
C ASP A 127 11.93 1.74 17.08
N ARG A 128 12.47 2.07 15.91
CA ARG A 128 13.23 3.30 15.66
C ARG A 128 12.89 3.94 14.32
N LEU A 129 13.17 5.22 14.14
CA LEU A 129 13.19 5.83 12.82
C LEU A 129 14.62 5.84 12.29
N LEU A 130 14.78 5.54 11.03
CA LEU A 130 16.04 5.67 10.29
C LEU A 130 15.90 6.80 9.29
N VAL A 131 16.91 7.67 9.22
CA VAL A 131 16.91 8.83 8.33
C VAL A 131 18.19 8.85 7.52
N VAL A 132 18.06 8.73 6.21
CA VAL A 132 19.20 8.92 5.29
C VAL A 132 19.35 10.39 4.95
N CYS A 133 20.60 10.81 4.72
CA CYS A 133 20.91 12.22 4.56
C CYS A 133 21.44 12.54 3.17
N TRP A 134 21.21 13.80 2.77
CA TRP A 134 21.80 14.38 1.57
C TRP A 134 23.20 14.92 1.85
N GLY A 135 24.08 14.84 0.86
CA GLY A 135 25.46 15.32 0.90
C GLY A 135 26.48 14.21 0.73
N ASN A 136 27.77 14.56 0.72
CA ASN A 136 28.85 13.59 0.58
C ASN A 136 29.05 12.80 1.87
N ASN A 137 29.37 11.52 1.75
CA ASN A 137 29.54 10.60 2.89
C ASN A 137 28.38 10.74 3.88
N ALA A 138 27.17 10.64 3.32
CA ALA A 138 25.95 10.88 4.05
C ALA A 138 25.79 9.89 5.22
N PRO A 139 25.52 10.35 6.44
CA PRO A 139 25.22 9.46 7.54
C PRO A 139 23.78 8.93 7.44
N ILE A 140 23.55 7.82 8.14
CA ILE A 140 22.21 7.37 8.51
C ILE A 140 22.04 7.68 9.99
N TYR A 141 21.00 8.45 10.33
CA TYR A 141 20.61 8.66 11.71
C TYR A 141 19.60 7.60 12.13
N GLU A 142 19.72 7.13 13.36
CA GLU A 142 18.63 6.47 14.06
C GLU A 142 18.03 7.45 15.08
N ILE A 143 16.71 7.39 15.26
CA ILE A 143 15.97 8.20 16.23
C ILE A 143 15.22 7.26 17.14
N ASN A 144 15.48 7.37 18.44
CA ASN A 144 14.79 6.60 19.47
C ASN A 144 13.35 7.11 19.62
N MET A 145 12.38 6.21 19.49
CA MET A 145 10.96 6.55 19.53
C MET A 145 10.46 6.91 20.94
N THR A 146 11.23 6.59 21.99
CA THR A 146 10.82 6.84 23.38
C THR A 146 11.12 8.27 23.82
N ASP A 147 12.31 8.79 23.48
CA ASP A 147 12.80 10.08 23.97
C ASP A 147 13.17 11.08 22.86
N SER A 148 13.01 10.68 21.60
CA SER A 148 13.39 11.47 20.42
C SER A 148 14.88 11.79 20.31
N SER A 149 15.73 11.13 21.09
CA SER A 149 17.19 11.25 20.92
C SER A 149 17.61 10.63 19.58
N TYR A 150 18.67 11.16 18.99
CA TYR A 150 19.19 10.62 17.73
C TYR A 150 20.70 10.43 17.79
N SER A 151 21.17 9.44 17.04
CA SER A 151 22.59 9.16 16.85
C SER A 151 22.89 8.72 15.42
N ILE A 152 24.17 8.72 15.03
CA ILE A 152 24.59 8.16 13.76
C ILE A 152 24.76 6.66 13.93
N VAL A 153 23.95 5.87 13.20
CA VAL A 153 24.05 4.41 13.18
C VAL A 153 25.02 3.93 12.09
N ALA A 154 25.16 4.68 11.01
CA ALA A 154 26.13 4.39 9.96
C ALA A 154 26.71 5.68 9.35
N ASN A 155 28.02 5.67 9.09
CA ASN A 155 28.65 6.61 8.16
C ASN A 155 28.80 5.88 6.82
N THR A 156 28.00 6.27 5.85
CA THR A 156 28.05 5.66 4.52
C THR A 156 29.19 6.28 3.70
N ASN A 157 29.72 5.53 2.76
CA ASN A 157 30.59 6.08 1.71
C ASN A 157 29.80 6.53 0.49
N LEU A 158 28.47 6.73 0.67
CA LEU A 158 27.54 7.14 -0.36
C LEU A 158 27.36 8.66 -0.37
N GLY A 159 26.94 9.17 -1.51
CA GLY A 159 26.63 10.59 -1.65
C GLY A 159 25.20 10.83 -2.09
N ASN A 160 24.58 11.85 -1.49
CA ASN A 160 23.21 12.23 -1.80
C ASN A 160 22.25 11.04 -1.66
N CYS A 161 22.20 10.45 -0.46
CA CYS A 161 21.25 9.39 -0.18
C CYS A 161 19.83 9.94 -0.23
N ASP A 162 18.92 9.17 -0.82
CA ASP A 162 17.52 9.60 -1.04
C ASP A 162 16.54 8.72 -0.27
N GLY A 163 16.35 7.48 -0.65
CA GLY A 163 15.42 6.57 -0.01
C GLY A 163 16.08 5.50 0.85
N ILE A 164 15.33 4.96 1.79
CA ILE A 164 15.69 3.79 2.61
C ILE A 164 14.49 2.88 2.78
N SER A 165 14.68 1.58 2.64
CA SER A 165 13.64 0.57 2.84
C SER A 165 14.25 -0.71 3.38
N MET A 166 13.45 -1.64 3.93
CA MET A 166 13.91 -2.84 4.64
C MET A 166 13.28 -4.10 4.04
N ASP A 167 14.09 -5.16 3.89
CA ASP A 167 13.63 -6.47 3.44
C ASP A 167 13.05 -7.34 4.59
N ASN A 168 12.66 -8.57 4.26
CA ASN A 168 12.14 -9.54 5.22
C ASN A 168 13.17 -10.06 6.23
N ASN A 169 14.46 -9.90 5.95
CA ASN A 169 15.55 -10.30 6.83
C ASN A 169 15.96 -9.17 7.80
N GLY A 170 15.36 -7.99 7.65
CA GLY A 170 15.73 -6.79 8.40
C GLY A 170 16.92 -6.05 7.81
N ASP A 171 17.40 -6.40 6.61
CA ASP A 171 18.47 -5.68 5.94
C ASP A 171 17.94 -4.44 5.21
N PHE A 172 18.74 -3.38 5.17
CA PHE A 172 18.32 -2.09 4.63
C PHE A 172 18.90 -1.83 3.25
N TYR A 173 18.07 -1.27 2.38
CA TYR A 173 18.44 -0.79 1.05
C TYR A 173 18.44 0.73 1.06
N VAL A 174 19.50 1.33 0.53
CA VAL A 174 19.66 2.80 0.45
C VAL A 174 19.98 3.20 -0.98
N SER A 175 19.18 4.10 -1.51
CA SER A 175 19.44 4.73 -2.81
C SER A 175 20.41 5.91 -2.66
N ALA A 176 21.31 6.08 -3.64
CA ALA A 176 22.31 7.14 -3.63
C ALA A 176 22.46 7.76 -5.03
N TRP A 177 22.10 9.04 -5.16
CA TRP A 177 22.17 9.76 -6.43
C TRP A 177 23.59 9.90 -6.97
N SER A 178 24.55 10.28 -6.12
CA SER A 178 25.93 10.47 -6.58
C SER A 178 26.61 9.20 -7.06
N ASN A 179 26.13 8.06 -6.57
CA ASN A 179 26.67 6.75 -6.92
C ASN A 179 25.88 6.08 -8.05
N ASN A 180 24.64 6.54 -8.30
CA ASN A 180 23.68 5.89 -9.18
C ASN A 180 23.48 4.39 -8.85
N THR A 181 23.38 4.09 -7.55
CA THR A 181 23.29 2.72 -7.03
C THR A 181 22.26 2.58 -5.93
N ILE A 182 21.85 1.34 -5.69
CA ILE A 182 21.23 0.90 -4.45
C ILE A 182 22.27 0.06 -3.70
N SER A 183 22.49 0.40 -2.45
CA SER A 183 23.43 -0.31 -1.55
C SER A 183 22.66 -0.98 -0.42
N LYS A 184 23.00 -2.24 -0.14
CA LYS A 184 22.42 -3.04 0.94
C LYS A 184 23.33 -2.96 2.18
N PHE A 185 22.72 -2.69 3.33
CA PHE A 185 23.31 -2.73 4.65
C PHE A 185 22.67 -3.87 5.43
N ASN A 186 23.42 -4.52 6.32
CA ASN A 186 22.82 -5.49 7.23
C ASN A 186 21.97 -4.80 8.32
N SER A 187 21.13 -5.57 9.01
CA SER A 187 20.16 -5.10 10.00
C SER A 187 20.73 -4.23 11.12
N ASN A 188 21.98 -4.46 11.51
CA ASN A 188 22.65 -3.69 12.56
C ASN A 188 23.67 -2.66 12.03
N PHE A 189 23.70 -2.43 10.73
CA PHE A 189 24.65 -1.52 10.05
C PHE A 189 26.13 -1.84 10.29
N SER A 190 26.47 -3.05 10.72
CA SER A 190 27.86 -3.47 10.91
C SER A 190 28.51 -3.83 9.57
N GLY A 191 29.79 -3.48 9.45
CA GLY A 191 30.55 -3.74 8.23
C GLY A 191 30.28 -2.76 7.09
N ASN A 192 30.69 -3.14 5.88
CA ASN A 192 30.52 -2.32 4.69
C ASN A 192 29.20 -2.69 3.97
N SER A 193 28.56 -1.68 3.40
CA SER A 193 27.44 -1.92 2.47
C SER A 193 27.89 -2.60 1.17
N THR A 194 26.99 -3.31 0.54
CA THR A 194 27.22 -3.97 -0.75
C THR A 194 26.32 -3.33 -1.80
N VAL A 195 26.85 -2.97 -2.96
CA VAL A 195 26.05 -2.52 -4.10
C VAL A 195 25.26 -3.71 -4.64
N VAL A 196 23.93 -3.60 -4.64
CA VAL A 196 23.02 -4.66 -5.13
C VAL A 196 22.36 -4.29 -6.44
N VAL A 197 22.20 -2.99 -6.74
CA VAL A 197 21.74 -2.50 -8.04
C VAL A 197 22.63 -1.33 -8.46
N ALA A 198 23.09 -1.34 -9.70
CA ALA A 198 23.97 -0.32 -10.27
C ALA A 198 23.37 0.27 -11.57
N ASN A 199 24.01 1.32 -12.07
CA ASN A 199 23.61 2.01 -13.31
C ASN A 199 22.19 2.58 -13.28
N MET A 200 21.76 3.04 -12.10
CA MET A 200 20.51 3.78 -11.95
C MET A 200 20.69 5.23 -12.44
N SER A 201 19.62 5.97 -12.54
CA SER A 201 19.66 7.38 -12.96
C SER A 201 19.04 8.27 -11.88
N SER A 202 19.87 8.73 -10.93
CA SER A 202 19.43 9.46 -9.74
C SER A 202 18.29 8.73 -9.03
N PRO A 203 18.57 7.51 -8.47
CA PRO A 203 17.54 6.71 -7.81
C PRO A 203 17.00 7.47 -6.58
N ALA A 204 15.69 7.72 -6.58
CA ALA A 204 15.00 8.51 -5.56
C ALA A 204 14.51 7.64 -4.38
N ASP A 205 13.41 8.04 -3.75
CA ASP A 205 12.84 7.29 -2.63
C ASP A 205 12.36 5.91 -3.09
N ILE A 206 12.77 4.86 -2.39
CA ILE A 206 12.58 3.47 -2.79
C ILE A 206 11.58 2.76 -1.88
N TYR A 207 10.94 1.74 -2.40
CA TYR A 207 10.01 0.92 -1.64
C TYR A 207 10.30 -0.56 -1.83
N TYR A 208 10.51 -1.29 -0.72
CA TYR A 208 10.65 -2.74 -0.72
C TYR A 208 9.30 -3.39 -0.41
N ASN A 209 8.75 -4.09 -1.38
CA ASN A 209 7.55 -4.90 -1.18
C ASN A 209 7.96 -6.24 -0.56
N ARG A 210 7.76 -6.38 0.74
CA ARG A 210 8.11 -7.59 1.49
C ARG A 210 7.29 -8.81 1.09
N ALA A 211 6.09 -8.64 0.53
CA ALA A 211 5.24 -9.75 0.11
C ALA A 211 5.75 -10.40 -1.19
N THR A 212 6.36 -9.62 -2.08
CA THR A 212 6.85 -10.09 -3.39
C THR A 212 8.37 -10.09 -3.50
N ASP A 213 9.06 -9.75 -2.40
CA ASP A 213 10.53 -9.62 -2.33
C ASP A 213 11.09 -8.74 -3.46
N THR A 214 10.40 -7.64 -3.73
CA THR A 214 10.67 -6.76 -4.87
C THR A 214 10.94 -5.33 -4.42
N LEU A 215 12.03 -4.75 -4.90
CA LEU A 215 12.38 -3.36 -4.70
C LEU A 215 11.91 -2.51 -5.88
N ALA A 216 11.07 -1.52 -5.63
CA ALA A 216 10.68 -0.49 -6.59
C ALA A 216 11.64 0.70 -6.48
N ILE A 217 12.26 1.08 -7.59
CA ILE A 217 13.30 2.10 -7.67
C ILE A 217 12.88 3.19 -8.66
N PRO A 218 12.31 4.31 -8.19
CA PRO A 218 12.09 5.47 -9.05
C PRO A 218 13.44 6.08 -9.46
N ASN A 219 13.59 6.38 -10.73
CA ASN A 219 14.77 7.04 -11.29
C ASN A 219 14.40 8.47 -11.73
N SER A 220 14.72 9.44 -10.90
CA SER A 220 14.40 10.85 -11.13
C SER A 220 15.13 11.43 -12.36
N GLY A 221 16.30 10.89 -12.70
CA GLY A 221 17.11 11.39 -13.80
C GLY A 221 16.60 11.01 -15.20
N ASN A 222 15.72 10.03 -15.33
CA ASN A 222 15.18 9.58 -16.62
C ASN A 222 13.68 9.23 -16.61
N ASN A 223 12.98 9.55 -15.51
CA ASN A 223 11.53 9.37 -15.35
C ASN A 223 11.07 7.93 -15.54
N THR A 224 11.78 6.97 -14.95
CA THR A 224 11.44 5.55 -14.97
C THR A 224 11.26 5.00 -13.55
N VAL A 225 10.57 3.88 -13.42
CA VAL A 225 10.60 3.04 -12.22
C VAL A 225 11.15 1.67 -12.64
N VAL A 226 12.14 1.19 -11.91
CA VAL A 226 12.72 -0.15 -12.11
C VAL A 226 12.28 -1.03 -10.96
N PHE A 227 11.81 -2.24 -11.26
CA PHE A 227 11.48 -3.25 -10.27
C PHE A 227 12.55 -4.32 -10.27
N VAL A 228 13.14 -4.60 -9.11
CA VAL A 228 14.18 -5.62 -8.92
C VAL A 228 13.68 -6.64 -7.91
N SER A 229 13.44 -7.87 -8.35
CA SER A 229 13.09 -8.98 -7.46
C SER A 229 14.36 -9.62 -6.90
N PHE A 230 14.41 -9.82 -5.59
CA PHE A 230 15.46 -10.55 -4.87
C PHE A 230 15.00 -11.95 -4.47
N GLY A 231 13.71 -12.21 -4.56
CA GLY A 231 13.17 -13.56 -4.39
C GLY A 231 13.78 -14.50 -5.44
N THR A 232 14.04 -15.74 -5.05
CA THR A 232 14.14 -16.81 -6.05
C THR A 232 12.86 -16.72 -6.88
N ASN A 233 12.96 -16.90 -8.21
CA ASN A 233 11.76 -17.05 -9.05
C ASN A 233 10.88 -18.13 -8.43
N ILE A 234 10.06 -17.76 -7.48
CA ILE A 234 9.00 -18.60 -6.98
C ILE A 234 7.91 -18.40 -8.00
N ASN A 235 7.90 -19.25 -9.02
CA ASN A 235 6.71 -19.38 -9.83
C ASN A 235 5.59 -19.70 -8.84
N SER A 236 4.61 -18.85 -8.77
CA SER A 236 3.38 -19.10 -8.03
C SER A 236 2.27 -19.39 -9.04
N TYR A 237 1.24 -20.03 -8.58
CA TYR A 237 0.15 -20.45 -9.44
C TYR A 237 -1.16 -19.90 -8.90
N MET A 238 -2.02 -19.46 -9.79
CA MET A 238 -3.36 -19.00 -9.46
C MET A 238 -4.39 -19.82 -10.21
N CYS A 239 -5.43 -20.24 -9.50
CA CYS A 239 -6.56 -20.90 -10.09
C CYS A 239 -7.44 -19.88 -10.82
N VAL A 240 -7.65 -20.08 -12.12
CA VAL A 240 -8.56 -19.31 -12.97
C VAL A 240 -9.57 -20.27 -13.61
N ASP A 241 -10.60 -19.73 -14.25
CA ASP A 241 -11.70 -20.53 -14.83
C ASP A 241 -11.24 -21.62 -15.82
N GLU A 242 -10.09 -21.47 -16.43
CA GLU A 242 -9.53 -22.42 -17.42
C GLU A 242 -8.42 -23.31 -16.82
N GLY A 243 -8.15 -23.27 -15.51
CA GLY A 243 -7.12 -24.06 -14.84
C GLY A 243 -6.08 -23.21 -14.10
N CYS A 244 -4.90 -23.76 -13.86
CA CYS A 244 -3.84 -23.07 -13.15
C CYS A 244 -2.97 -22.24 -14.10
N VAL A 245 -2.81 -20.97 -13.82
CA VAL A 245 -1.92 -20.07 -14.54
C VAL A 245 -0.67 -19.82 -13.69
N GLU A 246 0.49 -20.04 -14.32
CA GLU A 246 1.78 -19.71 -13.72
C GLU A 246 2.00 -18.20 -13.72
N LEU A 247 2.31 -17.66 -12.54
CA LEU A 247 2.73 -16.29 -12.35
C LEU A 247 4.24 -16.28 -12.09
N SER A 248 4.96 -15.41 -12.77
CA SER A 248 6.41 -15.24 -12.60
C SER A 248 6.82 -14.50 -11.32
N ASN A 249 5.94 -14.45 -10.33
CA ASN A 249 6.10 -13.78 -9.04
C ASN A 249 5.35 -14.54 -7.94
N ALA A 250 5.48 -14.14 -6.70
CA ALA A 250 4.83 -14.77 -5.54
C ALA A 250 3.35 -14.36 -5.36
N ASP A 251 2.68 -13.81 -6.37
CA ASP A 251 1.31 -13.28 -6.25
C ASP A 251 0.21 -14.32 -6.46
N GLY A 252 0.58 -15.57 -6.76
CA GLY A 252 -0.37 -16.70 -6.86
C GLY A 252 -0.72 -17.26 -5.47
N ASP A 253 -1.90 -17.84 -5.38
CA ASP A 253 -2.42 -18.45 -4.16
C ASP A 253 -1.68 -19.75 -3.80
N TYR A 254 -0.96 -20.36 -4.75
CA TYR A 254 -0.27 -21.64 -4.61
C TYR A 254 1.20 -21.55 -4.99
N ALA A 255 2.05 -22.20 -4.20
CA ALA A 255 3.51 -22.21 -4.41
C ALA A 255 3.95 -23.19 -5.49
N THR A 256 3.13 -24.21 -5.81
CA THR A 256 3.42 -25.20 -6.84
C THR A 256 2.22 -25.40 -7.78
N LEU A 257 2.52 -25.84 -9.00
CA LEU A 257 1.47 -26.22 -9.96
C LEU A 257 0.61 -27.37 -9.41
N GLU A 258 1.23 -28.33 -8.74
CA GLU A 258 0.56 -29.51 -8.18
C GLU A 258 -0.46 -29.10 -7.09
N ASP A 259 -0.10 -28.17 -6.18
CA ASP A 259 -1.01 -27.63 -5.17
C ASP A 259 -2.15 -26.86 -5.81
N CYS A 260 -1.87 -26.04 -6.81
CA CYS A 260 -2.87 -25.32 -7.55
C CYS A 260 -3.82 -26.26 -8.31
N GLU A 261 -3.30 -27.26 -9.04
CA GLU A 261 -4.11 -28.23 -9.78
C GLU A 261 -4.97 -29.09 -8.84
N ALA A 262 -4.45 -29.46 -7.66
CA ALA A 262 -5.20 -30.22 -6.66
C ALA A 262 -6.42 -29.42 -6.16
N GLU A 263 -6.26 -28.15 -5.87
CA GLU A 263 -7.34 -27.27 -5.39
C GLU A 263 -8.24 -26.78 -6.54
N CYS A 264 -7.67 -26.47 -7.72
CA CYS A 264 -8.40 -26.05 -8.90
C CYS A 264 -9.30 -27.16 -9.48
N GLN A 265 -8.90 -28.43 -9.35
CA GLN A 265 -9.73 -29.56 -9.78
C GLN A 265 -10.88 -29.82 -8.82
N THR A 266 -10.75 -29.45 -7.55
CA THR A 266 -11.87 -29.49 -6.59
C THR A 266 -12.89 -28.39 -6.82
N THR A 267 -12.52 -27.30 -7.55
CA THR A 267 -13.43 -26.26 -8.01
C THR A 267 -13.99 -26.53 -9.42
N GLY A 268 -13.51 -27.55 -10.09
CA GLY A 268 -14.08 -28.07 -11.34
C GLY A 268 -15.49 -28.56 -11.08
N ILE A 269 -16.47 -27.68 -11.24
CA ILE A 269 -17.88 -28.00 -11.27
C ILE A 269 -18.05 -28.91 -12.50
N GLU A 270 -18.37 -30.20 -12.29
CA GLU A 270 -19.05 -30.91 -13.35
C GLU A 270 -20.22 -30.04 -13.82
N GLU A 271 -20.22 -29.67 -15.10
CA GLU A 271 -21.30 -28.93 -15.78
C GLU A 271 -22.59 -29.75 -15.76
N ASN A 272 -23.14 -30.06 -14.60
CA ASN A 272 -24.46 -30.70 -14.49
C ASN A 272 -25.16 -30.44 -13.15
N GLU A 273 -24.70 -29.51 -12.31
CA GLU A 273 -25.61 -28.92 -11.36
C GLU A 273 -25.52 -27.40 -11.48
N MET A 274 -26.56 -26.81 -12.11
CA MET A 274 -26.87 -25.41 -11.97
C MET A 274 -26.73 -25.08 -10.48
N ARG A 275 -25.63 -24.41 -10.07
CA ARG A 275 -25.58 -23.74 -8.76
C ARG A 275 -26.75 -22.80 -8.76
N THR A 276 -27.88 -23.24 -8.23
CA THR A 276 -28.98 -22.34 -7.94
C THR A 276 -28.41 -21.34 -6.96
N SER A 277 -28.16 -20.12 -7.42
CA SER A 277 -27.73 -19.03 -6.55
C SER A 277 -28.69 -19.02 -5.35
N LEU A 278 -28.17 -18.72 -4.13
CA LEU A 278 -28.99 -18.61 -2.92
C LEU A 278 -30.25 -17.76 -3.20
N PHE A 279 -30.13 -16.81 -4.12
CA PHE A 279 -31.21 -15.89 -4.52
C PHE A 279 -30.98 -15.36 -5.95
N TYR A 280 -32.06 -14.91 -6.58
CA TYR A 280 -32.07 -14.34 -7.94
C TYR A 280 -33.16 -13.25 -8.04
N PRO A 281 -32.96 -12.13 -8.77
CA PRO A 281 -31.72 -11.74 -9.45
C PRO A 281 -30.65 -11.19 -8.49
N ASN A 282 -29.40 -11.18 -8.93
CA ASN A 282 -28.29 -10.51 -8.27
C ASN A 282 -27.30 -10.04 -9.36
N PRO A 283 -27.11 -8.73 -9.58
CA PRO A 283 -27.70 -7.58 -8.86
C PRO A 283 -29.23 -7.49 -8.95
N ILE A 284 -29.84 -6.79 -7.97
CA ILE A 284 -31.28 -6.51 -7.94
C ILE A 284 -31.53 -5.00 -7.86
N MET A 285 -32.53 -4.52 -8.61
CA MET A 285 -32.96 -3.12 -8.51
C MET A 285 -33.82 -2.91 -7.25
N ASN A 286 -33.70 -1.73 -6.63
CA ASN A 286 -34.51 -1.38 -5.47
C ASN A 286 -36.00 -1.57 -5.70
N GLY A 287 -36.68 -2.29 -4.81
CA GLY A 287 -38.13 -2.55 -4.88
C GLY A 287 -38.51 -3.71 -5.81
N GLU A 288 -37.58 -4.34 -6.51
CA GLU A 288 -37.83 -5.52 -7.30
C GLU A 288 -38.03 -6.79 -6.47
N THR A 289 -38.55 -7.80 -7.11
CA THR A 289 -38.81 -9.11 -6.50
C THR A 289 -37.54 -9.95 -6.51
N ILE A 290 -37.12 -10.39 -5.35
CA ILE A 290 -36.06 -11.39 -5.17
C ILE A 290 -36.69 -12.76 -4.91
N THR A 291 -36.12 -13.79 -5.49
CA THR A 291 -36.44 -15.19 -5.21
C THR A 291 -35.27 -15.83 -4.48
N VAL A 292 -35.52 -16.48 -3.37
CA VAL A 292 -34.52 -17.18 -2.57
C VAL A 292 -34.76 -18.69 -2.58
N LYS A 293 -33.74 -19.47 -2.31
CA LYS A 293 -33.90 -20.91 -2.06
C LYS A 293 -34.88 -21.14 -0.91
N PRO A 294 -35.57 -22.30 -0.88
CA PRO A 294 -36.48 -22.63 0.21
C PRO A 294 -35.82 -22.47 1.58
N THR A 295 -36.38 -21.58 2.38
CA THR A 295 -35.89 -21.25 3.74
C THR A 295 -37.07 -20.71 4.56
N GLU A 296 -37.00 -20.88 5.88
CA GLU A 296 -38.08 -20.40 6.76
C GLU A 296 -37.97 -18.91 7.06
N MET A 297 -36.74 -18.38 7.06
CA MET A 297 -36.45 -16.98 7.37
C MET A 297 -35.26 -16.46 6.59
N ILE A 298 -35.30 -15.18 6.26
CA ILE A 298 -34.15 -14.45 5.74
C ILE A 298 -33.87 -13.21 6.60
N VAL A 299 -32.61 -12.88 6.70
CA VAL A 299 -32.14 -11.64 7.34
C VAL A 299 -31.15 -10.94 6.40
N LEU A 300 -31.29 -9.63 6.25
CA LEU A 300 -30.37 -8.83 5.47
C LEU A 300 -29.57 -7.92 6.40
N TYR A 301 -28.27 -7.91 6.20
CA TYR A 301 -27.32 -7.07 6.96
C TYR A 301 -26.58 -6.12 6.03
N THR A 302 -26.18 -4.97 6.53
CA THR A 302 -25.11 -4.18 5.91
C THR A 302 -23.80 -4.95 5.98
N ILE A 303 -22.80 -4.57 5.18
CA ILE A 303 -21.44 -5.14 5.26
C ILE A 303 -20.75 -4.88 6.62
N GLN A 304 -21.26 -3.94 7.43
CA GLN A 304 -20.82 -3.69 8.80
C GLN A 304 -21.55 -4.55 9.83
N GLY A 305 -22.42 -5.48 9.41
CA GLY A 305 -23.15 -6.40 10.29
C GLY A 305 -24.41 -5.82 10.92
N GLN A 306 -24.89 -4.62 10.53
CA GLN A 306 -26.14 -4.07 11.01
C GLN A 306 -27.34 -4.74 10.29
N LYS A 307 -28.28 -5.30 11.05
CA LYS A 307 -29.51 -5.85 10.49
C LYS A 307 -30.38 -4.71 9.93
N VAL A 308 -30.77 -4.82 8.64
CA VAL A 308 -31.60 -3.84 7.92
C VAL A 308 -32.95 -4.38 7.47
N PHE A 309 -33.09 -5.69 7.38
CA PHE A 309 -34.35 -6.32 6.99
C PHE A 309 -34.42 -7.75 7.52
N GLU A 310 -35.63 -8.22 7.80
CA GLU A 310 -35.90 -9.60 8.23
C GLU A 310 -37.30 -10.00 7.73
N LYS A 311 -37.42 -11.23 7.24
CA LYS A 311 -38.71 -11.75 6.75
C LYS A 311 -38.83 -13.26 6.96
N GLU A 312 -39.98 -13.66 7.51
CA GLU A 312 -40.38 -15.04 7.61
C GLU A 312 -41.04 -15.48 6.29
N LEU A 313 -40.66 -16.64 5.77
CA LEU A 313 -41.08 -17.18 4.49
C LEU A 313 -41.80 -18.53 4.73
N LYS A 314 -43.13 -18.59 4.56
CA LYS A 314 -43.87 -19.81 4.90
C LYS A 314 -44.03 -20.78 3.73
N ASN A 315 -44.26 -20.33 2.51
CA ASN A 315 -44.43 -21.14 1.29
C ASN A 315 -44.20 -20.33 0.00
N ASN A 316 -43.80 -19.09 0.14
CA ASN A 316 -43.51 -18.23 -0.99
C ASN A 316 -42.10 -17.65 -0.83
N PHE A 317 -41.19 -18.15 -1.62
CA PHE A 317 -39.78 -17.80 -1.59
C PHE A 317 -39.41 -16.58 -2.47
N SER A 318 -40.43 -15.88 -3.00
CA SER A 318 -40.29 -14.66 -3.77
C SER A 318 -41.00 -13.51 -3.05
N PHE A 319 -40.30 -12.38 -2.91
CA PHE A 319 -40.83 -11.19 -2.24
C PHE A 319 -40.10 -9.93 -2.70
N ASN A 320 -40.74 -8.77 -2.54
CA ASN A 320 -40.09 -7.51 -2.83
C ASN A 320 -39.18 -7.09 -1.67
N LEU A 321 -37.95 -6.70 -2.02
CA LEU A 321 -37.04 -6.06 -1.04
C LEU A 321 -37.60 -4.68 -0.67
N PRO A 322 -37.39 -4.24 0.58
CA PRO A 322 -37.63 -2.85 0.96
C PRO A 322 -36.68 -1.92 0.19
N TYR A 323 -37.03 -0.65 0.10
CA TYR A 323 -36.13 0.36 -0.42
C TYR A 323 -34.92 0.50 0.48
N LEU A 324 -33.73 0.18 -0.04
CA LEU A 324 -32.44 0.25 0.63
C LEU A 324 -31.50 1.17 -0.17
N LYS A 325 -30.46 1.67 0.47
CA LYS A 325 -29.39 2.39 -0.26
C LYS A 325 -28.70 1.44 -1.22
N ASN A 326 -28.30 1.96 -2.40
CA ASN A 326 -27.51 1.19 -3.34
C ASN A 326 -26.20 0.74 -2.67
N GLY A 327 -25.84 -0.52 -2.88
CA GLY A 327 -24.63 -1.08 -2.28
C GLY A 327 -24.70 -2.57 -2.02
N PHE A 328 -23.64 -3.08 -1.40
CA PHE A 328 -23.56 -4.49 -1.04
C PHE A 328 -24.18 -4.75 0.33
N TYR A 329 -24.88 -5.89 0.42
CA TYR A 329 -25.49 -6.41 1.62
C TYR A 329 -25.19 -7.90 1.75
N LEU A 330 -25.36 -8.42 2.96
CA LEU A 330 -25.26 -9.86 3.26
C LEU A 330 -26.66 -10.39 3.52
N LEU A 331 -27.10 -11.36 2.70
CA LEU A 331 -28.38 -12.06 2.87
C LEU A 331 -28.11 -13.40 3.55
N GLN A 332 -28.65 -13.59 4.74
CA GLN A 332 -28.53 -14.80 5.55
C GLN A 332 -29.85 -15.57 5.51
N THR A 333 -29.75 -16.88 5.31
CA THR A 333 -30.81 -17.87 5.53
C THR A 333 -30.48 -18.69 6.77
N SER A 334 -31.29 -19.69 7.08
CA SER A 334 -30.98 -20.67 8.17
C SER A 334 -29.71 -21.50 7.89
N GLU A 335 -29.31 -21.65 6.64
CA GLU A 335 -28.25 -22.58 6.22
C GLU A 335 -27.09 -21.90 5.49
N GLU A 336 -27.34 -20.78 4.81
CA GLU A 336 -26.36 -20.17 3.92
C GLU A 336 -26.30 -18.64 4.11
N LEU A 337 -25.14 -18.06 3.76
CA LEU A 337 -24.90 -16.61 3.69
C LEU A 337 -24.47 -16.24 2.27
N GLY A 338 -25.11 -15.24 1.66
CA GLY A 338 -24.80 -14.76 0.32
C GLY A 338 -24.64 -13.25 0.25
N LYS A 339 -23.84 -12.78 -0.69
CA LYS A 339 -23.63 -11.34 -0.94
C LYS A 339 -24.58 -10.88 -2.05
N ILE A 340 -25.36 -9.85 -1.80
CA ILE A 340 -26.30 -9.25 -2.75
C ILE A 340 -25.91 -7.81 -3.05
N LEU A 341 -26.00 -7.42 -4.33
CA LEU A 341 -25.84 -6.04 -4.79
C LEU A 341 -27.20 -5.43 -5.08
N ILE A 342 -27.55 -4.35 -4.39
CA ILE A 342 -28.77 -3.55 -4.61
C ILE A 342 -28.36 -2.28 -5.39
N GLN A 343 -29.06 -2.03 -6.48
CA GLN A 343 -28.85 -0.90 -7.42
C GLN A 343 -30.05 0.03 -7.50
#